data_a04cc75d605c62253c3227ef9a3b0649
#
_entry.id   a04cc75d605c62253c3227ef9a3b0649
#
_cell.length_a   1.000
_cell.length_b   1.000
_cell.length_c   1.000
_cell.angle_alpha   90.00
_cell.angle_beta   90.00
_cell.angle_gamma   90.00
#
_symmetry.space_group_name_H-M   'P 1'
#
loop_
_entity.id
_entity.type
_entity.pdbx_description
1 polymer ?
#
loop_
_entity_poly.entity_id
_entity_poly.type
_entity_poly.pdbx_seq_one_letter_code
_entity_poly.pdbx_strand_id
1 'polypeptide(L)' 'MKKLYLLLSVLFLIYWGCEATFITEVTLWGVVYSVENTTELDLYNNQLTGSIPPEIGNLTNLTYLGLYLNQLTGSIP' A
#
# COMPACT_ATOMS: atom_id res chain seq x y z
N MET A 1 36.18 15.13 -1.88
CA MET A 1 35.38 16.34 -1.64
C MET A 1 34.21 16.43 -2.57
N LYS A 2 34.45 16.33 -3.87
CA LYS A 2 33.35 16.38 -4.83
C LYS A 2 32.35 15.26 -4.64
N LYS A 3 32.80 14.08 -4.25
CA LYS A 3 31.90 12.96 -3.98
C LYS A 3 30.96 13.23 -2.83
N LEU A 4 31.46 13.91 -1.81
CA LEU A 4 30.66 14.28 -0.67
C LEU A 4 29.58 15.28 -1.08
N TYR A 5 29.94 16.19 -1.95
CA TYR A 5 28.97 17.13 -2.48
C TYR A 5 27.88 16.44 -3.26
N LEU A 6 28.24 15.51 -4.11
CA LEU A 6 27.27 14.77 -4.88
C LEU A 6 26.34 13.98 -3.98
N LEU A 7 26.89 13.35 -2.94
CA LEU A 7 26.09 12.62 -1.98
C LEU A 7 25.10 13.52 -1.26
N LEU A 8 25.55 14.68 -0.84
CA LEU A 8 24.67 15.65 -0.20
C LEU A 8 23.57 16.11 -1.15
N SER A 9 23.93 16.33 -2.40
CA SER A 9 22.96 16.74 -3.39
C SER A 9 21.93 15.66 -3.63
N VAL A 10 22.36 14.40 -3.72
CA VAL A 10 21.45 13.27 -3.90
C VAL A 10 20.55 13.12 -2.68
N LEU A 11 21.12 13.20 -1.49
CA LEU A 11 20.33 13.13 -0.26
C LEU A 11 19.30 14.25 -0.20
N PHE A 12 19.70 15.44 -0.60
CA PHE A 12 18.80 16.56 -0.61
C PHE A 12 17.65 16.33 -1.59
N LEU A 13 17.94 15.82 -2.77
CA LEU A 13 16.93 15.49 -3.74
C LEU A 13 15.99 14.40 -3.25
N ILE A 14 16.53 13.39 -2.60
CA ILE A 14 15.72 12.33 -1.99
C ILE A 14 14.84 12.93 -0.89
N TYR A 15 15.40 13.81 -0.10
CA TYR A 15 14.66 14.44 0.96
C TYR A 15 13.50 15.28 0.43
N TRP A 16 13.73 16.00 -0.64
CA TRP A 16 12.67 16.75 -1.31
C TRP A 16 11.68 15.80 -1.98
N GLY A 17 12.18 14.70 -2.51
CA GLY A 17 11.33 13.69 -3.11
C GLY A 17 10.40 13.02 -2.12
N CYS A 18 10.67 13.12 -0.82
CA CYS A 18 9.78 12.59 0.20
C CYS A 18 8.42 13.28 0.19
N GLU A 19 8.32 14.45 -0.38
CA GLU A 19 7.04 15.13 -0.52
C GLU A 19 6.14 14.42 -1.54
N ALA A 20 6.76 13.74 -2.49
CA ALA A 20 6.05 12.88 -3.43
C ALA A 20 6.31 11.44 -3.03
N THR A 21 5.75 11.03 -1.91
CA THR A 21 5.96 9.68 -1.40
C THR A 21 5.34 8.65 -2.29
N PHE A 22 6.14 7.67 -2.68
CA PHE A 22 5.63 6.47 -3.32
C PHE A 22 5.24 5.49 -2.24
N ILE A 23 3.98 5.11 -2.25
CA ILE A 23 3.52 4.03 -1.38
C ILE A 23 3.85 2.73 -2.09
N THR A 24 4.77 1.97 -1.54
CA THR A 24 5.19 0.70 -2.14
C THR A 24 4.51 -0.50 -1.49
N GLU A 25 4.00 -0.31 -0.29
CA GLU A 25 3.37 -1.38 0.47
C GLU A 25 2.17 -0.82 1.23
N VAL A 26 1.18 -1.66 1.44
CA VAL A 26 0.04 -1.35 2.30
C VAL A 26 -0.16 -2.48 3.29
N THR A 27 -0.68 -2.15 4.47
CA THR A 27 -1.02 -3.14 5.48
C THR A 27 -2.54 -3.25 5.56
N LEU A 28 -3.05 -4.44 5.31
CA LEU A 28 -4.48 -4.72 5.36
C LEU A 28 -4.68 -5.87 6.34
N TRP A 29 -5.49 -5.62 7.37
CA TRP A 29 -5.78 -6.62 8.40
C TRP A 29 -4.51 -7.30 8.92
N GLY A 30 -3.46 -6.49 9.15
CA GLY A 30 -2.21 -6.98 9.73
C GLY A 30 -1.24 -7.64 8.77
N VAL A 31 -1.56 -7.72 7.50
CA VAL A 31 -0.70 -8.33 6.48
C VAL A 31 -0.23 -7.26 5.50
N VAL A 32 1.04 -7.30 5.17
CA VAL A 32 1.66 -6.33 4.26
C VAL A 32 1.58 -6.84 2.82
N TYR A 33 1.13 -5.98 1.92
CA TYR A 33 1.00 -6.31 0.50
C TYR A 33 1.79 -5.31 -0.33
N SER A 34 2.43 -5.81 -1.38
CA SER A 34 3.14 -4.97 -2.34
C SER A 34 2.15 -4.28 -3.28
N VAL A 35 2.24 -2.96 -3.38
CA VAL A 35 1.38 -2.20 -4.29
C VAL A 35 1.63 -2.61 -5.74
N GLU A 36 2.90 -2.80 -6.10
CA GLU A 36 3.26 -3.11 -7.48
C GLU A 36 2.87 -4.53 -7.88
N ASN A 37 3.04 -5.48 -6.95
CA ASN A 37 2.93 -6.90 -7.28
C ASN A 37 1.58 -7.52 -6.94
N THR A 38 0.71 -6.82 -6.21
CA THR A 38 -0.58 -7.36 -5.83
C THR A 38 -1.60 -7.10 -6.94
N THR A 39 -1.88 -8.11 -7.71
CA THR A 39 -2.87 -8.03 -8.80
C THR A 39 -4.17 -8.72 -8.44
N GLU A 40 -4.14 -9.70 -7.56
CA GLU A 40 -5.31 -10.40 -7.07
C GLU A 40 -5.22 -10.52 -5.56
N LEU A 41 -6.32 -10.22 -4.90
CA LEU A 41 -6.40 -10.31 -3.45
C LEU A 41 -7.67 -11.07 -3.10
N ASP A 42 -7.50 -12.33 -2.74
CA ASP A 42 -8.61 -13.21 -2.41
C ASP A 42 -8.57 -13.54 -0.94
N LEU A 43 -9.38 -12.83 -0.18
CA LEU A 43 -9.45 -12.96 1.27
C LEU A 43 -10.82 -13.47 1.73
N TYR A 44 -11.46 -14.27 0.90
CA TYR A 44 -12.75 -14.80 1.27
C TYR A 44 -12.61 -15.75 2.47
N ASN A 45 -13.65 -15.78 3.30
CA ASN A 45 -13.75 -16.71 4.41
C ASN A 45 -12.54 -16.65 5.36
N ASN A 46 -12.12 -15.44 5.71
CA ASN A 46 -10.97 -15.24 6.60
C ASN A 46 -11.35 -14.60 7.93
N GLN A 47 -12.63 -14.56 8.26
CA GLN A 47 -13.11 -13.99 9.52
C GLN A 47 -12.70 -12.52 9.69
N LEU A 48 -12.60 -11.80 8.60
CA LEU A 48 -12.30 -10.37 8.63
C LEU A 48 -13.49 -9.61 9.22
N THR A 49 -13.18 -8.64 10.06
CA THR A 49 -14.18 -7.82 10.73
C THR A 49 -13.88 -6.35 10.54
N GLY A 50 -14.86 -5.51 10.91
CA GLY A 50 -14.70 -4.07 10.81
C GLY A 50 -14.89 -3.58 9.38
N SER A 51 -14.47 -2.36 9.13
CA SER A 51 -14.61 -1.75 7.82
C SER A 51 -13.45 -2.13 6.91
N ILE A 52 -13.68 -2.05 5.60
CA ILE A 52 -12.63 -2.25 4.62
C ILE A 52 -11.63 -1.09 4.76
N PRO A 53 -10.34 -1.39 4.97
CA PRO A 53 -9.35 -0.32 5.10
C PRO A 53 -9.28 0.53 3.83
N PRO A 54 -9.27 1.86 3.95
CA PRO A 54 -9.17 2.72 2.76
C PRO A 54 -7.86 2.55 2.00
N GLU A 55 -6.82 2.03 2.65
CA GLU A 55 -5.53 1.75 2.02
C GLU A 55 -5.64 0.76 0.87
N ILE A 56 -6.74 0.01 0.81
CA ILE A 56 -6.96 -0.92 -0.31
C ILE A 56 -7.01 -0.17 -1.64
N GLY A 57 -7.39 1.09 -1.63
CA GLY A 57 -7.38 1.92 -2.82
C GLY A 57 -6.00 2.22 -3.38
N ASN A 58 -4.96 1.97 -2.59
CA ASN A 58 -3.58 2.15 -3.05
C ASN A 58 -3.08 0.96 -3.88
N LEU A 59 -3.80 -0.14 -3.88
CA LEU A 59 -3.45 -1.31 -4.70
C LEU A 59 -3.96 -1.08 -6.13
N THR A 60 -3.29 -0.20 -6.84
CA THR A 60 -3.74 0.28 -8.15
C THR A 60 -3.63 -0.76 -9.25
N ASN A 61 -2.86 -1.81 -9.05
CA ASN A 61 -2.74 -2.91 -10.01
C ASN A 61 -3.69 -4.06 -9.74
N LEU A 62 -4.56 -3.89 -8.74
CA LEU A 62 -5.50 -4.94 -8.35
C LEU A 62 -6.57 -5.11 -9.41
N THR A 63 -6.71 -6.33 -9.91
CA THR A 63 -7.73 -6.68 -10.90
C THR A 63 -8.84 -7.55 -10.33
N TYR A 64 -8.60 -8.18 -9.19
CA TYR A 64 -9.59 -9.02 -8.52
C TYR A 64 -9.48 -8.82 -7.01
N LEU A 65 -10.62 -8.63 -6.38
CA LEU A 65 -10.71 -8.50 -4.93
C LEU A 65 -11.87 -9.34 -4.43
N GLY A 66 -11.55 -10.39 -3.68
CA GLY A 66 -12.54 -11.26 -3.08
C GLY A 66 -12.57 -11.08 -1.57
N LEU A 67 -13.68 -10.55 -1.06
CA LEU A 67 -13.85 -10.31 0.38
C LEU A 67 -15.11 -10.98 0.93
N TYR A 68 -15.69 -11.89 0.17
CA TYR A 68 -16.96 -12.51 0.57
C TYR A 68 -16.75 -13.53 1.71
N LEU A 69 -17.82 -13.89 2.37
CA LEU A 69 -17.81 -14.78 3.54
C LEU A 69 -16.94 -14.24 4.67
N ASN A 70 -17.01 -12.95 4.88
CA ASN A 70 -16.42 -12.27 6.03
C ASN A 70 -17.49 -11.48 6.76
N GLN A 71 -17.11 -10.83 7.83
CA GLN A 71 -18.02 -10.05 8.66
C GLN A 71 -17.69 -8.56 8.59
N LEU A 72 -17.46 -8.08 7.38
CA LEU A 72 -17.11 -6.70 7.15
C LEU A 72 -18.34 -5.80 7.30
N THR A 73 -18.09 -4.59 7.76
CA THR A 73 -19.14 -3.59 8.00
C THR A 73 -18.73 -2.27 7.37
N GLY A 74 -19.66 -1.31 7.36
CA GLY A 74 -19.39 0.01 6.83
C GLY A 74 -19.49 0.08 5.33
N SER A 75 -19.06 1.21 4.77
CA SER A 75 -19.17 1.44 3.33
C SER A 75 -17.90 1.00 2.61
N ILE A 76 -18.05 0.79 1.31
CA ILE A 76 -16.91 0.49 0.44
C ILE A 76 -16.10 1.77 0.24
N PRO A 77 -14.80 1.72 0.48
CA PRO A 77 -13.94 2.89 0.29
C PRO A 77 -13.91 3.40 -1.15
#